data_3b690250bb696621cb4aa386221a855a
#
_entry.id   3b690250bb696621cb4aa386221a855a
#
_cell.length_a   1.000
_cell.length_b   1.000
_cell.length_c   1.000
_cell.angle_alpha   90.00
_cell.angle_beta   90.00
_cell.angle_gamma   90.00
#
_symmetry.space_group_name_H-M   'P 1'
#
loop_
_entity.id
_entity.type
_entity.pdbx_description
1 polymer ?
#
loop_
_entity_poly.entity_id
_entity_poly.type
_entity_poly.pdbx_seq_one_letter_code
_entity_poly.pdbx_strand_id
1 'polypeptide(L)'
;MKYRIEHDTMGQVQVPAERHWGAQTQRSKDNFKIGGQRQPQEIITAFAYLKEACAQANFEDGLLSKEQADVIARACQEIRAGKWDEEFPLVVWQTGSGTQTNMNVNEVISHIAADHGVTVHPNDHANRSQSSNDTYPSALHIAAVLAVSQKVLPAAQRLEKSFKGLEEAYPEIIKIGRTHLQDATPIRFAQEVSGWREMVAAPCRMLESSLTELRRLAIGGTAVGTGLNAPQGFDAAVCRKLSVLTGVAFIPDENKFHALTAKDALVFAHGALKALACNLMKIANDIRWEASGPRCGIGELNIPANEPGSSIMPGKVNPTQCEALTMVAVQVMGNDTAISLAASQGNFQLNVFLPVSAYNFLLSCNLLADAMDSFRVHCVDGITPNARRMEENLNNSLMLVTCLTPEIGYEEAAACAKKALQEGLTLREAVLARGSLSEEAYDRIRSEEHTSELQSHVMI
;
A
#
# COMPACT_ATOMS: atom_id res chain seq x y z
N MET A 1 -20.41 35.36 11.92
CA MET A 1 -19.62 35.14 10.69
C MET A 1 -20.07 36.19 9.66
N LYS A 2 -19.14 36.75 8.92
CA LYS A 2 -19.47 37.60 7.77
C LYS A 2 -19.60 36.67 6.55
N TYR A 3 -20.51 37.02 5.63
CA TYR A 3 -20.72 36.28 4.38
C TYR A 3 -20.50 37.23 3.19
N ARG A 4 -20.02 36.66 2.07
CA ARG A 4 -20.04 37.28 0.76
C ARG A 4 -21.04 36.56 -0.14
N ILE A 5 -21.51 37.22 -1.17
CA ILE A 5 -22.41 36.62 -2.16
C ILE A 5 -21.57 36.17 -3.34
N GLU A 6 -21.65 34.88 -3.63
CA GLU A 6 -21.10 34.25 -4.82
C GLU A 6 -22.22 33.86 -5.78
N HIS A 7 -21.88 33.60 -7.03
CA HIS A 7 -22.84 33.25 -8.07
C HIS A 7 -22.38 32.00 -8.84
N ASP A 8 -23.35 31.18 -9.18
CA ASP A 8 -23.22 30.13 -10.19
C ASP A 8 -24.45 30.16 -11.13
N THR A 9 -24.55 29.19 -12.05
CA THR A 9 -25.66 29.11 -13.01
C THR A 9 -27.03 28.88 -12.35
N MET A 10 -27.08 28.51 -11.07
CA MET A 10 -28.30 28.29 -10.30
C MET A 10 -28.68 29.52 -9.46
N GLY A 11 -27.85 30.59 -9.45
CA GLY A 11 -28.10 31.82 -8.74
C GLY A 11 -27.16 32.13 -7.59
N GLN A 12 -27.59 32.97 -6.65
CA GLN A 12 -26.77 33.45 -5.55
C GLN A 12 -26.59 32.41 -4.44
N VAL A 13 -25.39 32.41 -3.83
CA VAL A 13 -25.06 31.60 -2.66
C VAL A 13 -24.28 32.45 -1.66
N GLN A 14 -24.61 32.31 -0.39
CA GLN A 14 -23.84 32.91 0.71
C GLN A 14 -22.64 32.00 1.07
N VAL A 15 -21.42 32.53 0.95
CA VAL A 15 -20.19 31.87 1.31
C VAL A 15 -19.53 32.63 2.46
N PRO A 16 -18.95 31.96 3.48
CA PRO A 16 -18.22 32.68 4.53
C PRO A 16 -17.12 33.56 3.93
N ALA A 17 -17.06 34.81 4.35
CA ALA A 17 -16.24 35.84 3.67
C ALA A 17 -14.73 35.56 3.75
N GLU A 18 -14.29 34.83 4.76
CA GLU A 18 -12.91 34.46 5.00
C GLU A 18 -12.42 33.22 4.21
N ARG A 19 -13.35 32.53 3.52
CA ARG A 19 -13.03 31.30 2.79
C ARG A 19 -12.72 31.56 1.32
N HIS A 20 -11.85 30.73 0.73
CA HIS A 20 -11.45 30.82 -0.68
C HIS A 20 -12.26 29.93 -1.61
N TRP A 21 -13.15 29.06 -1.10
CA TRP A 21 -14.09 28.35 -1.97
C TRP A 21 -15.25 29.24 -2.41
N GLY A 22 -15.90 28.92 -3.53
CA GLY A 22 -16.98 29.67 -4.12
C GLY A 22 -18.36 29.01 -3.99
N ALA A 23 -19.26 29.36 -4.92
CA ALA A 23 -20.66 28.97 -4.89
C ALA A 23 -20.88 27.46 -5.03
N GLN A 24 -20.20 26.81 -5.98
CA GLN A 24 -20.41 25.37 -6.23
C GLN A 24 -19.92 24.52 -5.07
N THR A 25 -18.80 24.87 -4.47
CA THR A 25 -18.31 24.19 -3.26
C THR A 25 -19.26 24.37 -2.10
N GLN A 26 -19.78 25.58 -1.89
CA GLN A 26 -20.73 25.83 -0.80
C GLN A 26 -22.00 25.01 -0.98
N ARG A 27 -22.57 24.95 -2.20
CA ARG A 27 -23.75 24.11 -2.48
C ARG A 27 -23.45 22.63 -2.20
N SER A 28 -22.31 22.13 -2.63
CA SER A 28 -21.92 20.74 -2.37
C SER A 28 -21.83 20.46 -0.87
N LYS A 29 -21.20 21.35 -0.10
CA LYS A 29 -21.10 21.25 1.35
C LYS A 29 -22.46 21.25 2.04
N ASP A 30 -23.42 22.03 1.54
CA ASP A 30 -24.77 22.11 2.09
C ASP A 30 -25.62 20.88 1.73
N ASN A 31 -25.44 20.34 0.52
CA ASN A 31 -26.23 19.21 0.00
C ASN A 31 -25.75 17.84 0.48
N PHE A 32 -24.43 17.64 0.63
CA PHE A 32 -23.86 16.32 0.93
C PHE A 32 -23.36 16.25 2.39
N LYS A 33 -24.28 16.17 3.33
CA LYS A 33 -24.00 15.95 4.76
C LYS A 33 -23.95 14.47 5.07
N ILE A 34 -23.07 13.73 4.40
CA ILE A 34 -22.97 12.28 4.44
C ILE A 34 -21.59 11.87 4.94
N GLY A 35 -21.53 11.17 6.08
CA GLY A 35 -20.26 10.77 6.70
C GLY A 35 -19.38 11.94 7.11
N GLY A 36 -18.12 11.63 7.41
CA GLY A 36 -17.13 12.65 7.80
C GLY A 36 -15.83 12.58 6.99
N GLN A 37 -15.73 11.60 6.07
CA GLN A 37 -14.54 11.39 5.25
C GLN A 37 -14.44 12.48 4.19
N ARG A 38 -13.41 13.29 4.28
CA ARG A 38 -13.10 14.31 3.26
C ARG A 38 -12.37 13.68 2.07
N GLN A 39 -12.33 14.41 0.95
CA GLN A 39 -11.47 14.05 -0.17
C GLN A 39 -10.03 13.92 0.31
N PRO A 40 -9.31 12.85 -0.08
CA PRO A 40 -7.90 12.70 0.29
C PRO A 40 -7.06 13.88 -0.17
N GLN A 41 -6.13 14.32 0.68
CA GLN A 41 -5.26 15.46 0.35
C GLN A 41 -4.38 15.17 -0.88
N GLU A 42 -4.07 13.91 -1.13
CA GLU A 42 -3.35 13.47 -2.34
C GLU A 42 -4.12 13.79 -3.62
N ILE A 43 -5.45 13.75 -3.60
CA ILE A 43 -6.29 14.16 -4.74
C ILE A 43 -6.18 15.66 -4.96
N ILE A 44 -6.25 16.47 -3.91
CA ILE A 44 -6.09 17.93 -4.00
C ILE A 44 -4.70 18.29 -4.54
N THR A 45 -3.66 17.64 -4.01
CA THR A 45 -2.29 17.80 -4.49
C THR A 45 -2.15 17.42 -5.96
N ALA A 46 -2.75 16.30 -6.39
CA ALA A 46 -2.74 15.86 -7.78
C ALA A 46 -3.48 16.83 -8.71
N PHE A 47 -4.63 17.36 -8.26
CA PHE A 47 -5.31 18.44 -8.98
C PHE A 47 -4.43 19.67 -9.12
N ALA A 48 -3.72 20.09 -8.08
CA ALA A 48 -2.82 21.24 -8.16
C ALA A 48 -1.70 21.03 -9.19
N TYR A 49 -1.09 19.85 -9.25
CA TYR A 49 -0.15 19.50 -10.33
C TYR A 49 -0.81 19.58 -11.72
N LEU A 50 -1.99 18.98 -11.86
CA LEU A 50 -2.71 18.94 -13.12
C LEU A 50 -3.11 20.35 -13.59
N LYS A 51 -3.65 21.19 -12.69
CA LYS A 51 -4.07 22.57 -13.00
C LYS A 51 -2.90 23.46 -13.40
N GLU A 52 -1.75 23.34 -12.73
CA GLU A 52 -0.52 24.05 -13.13
C GLU A 52 -0.08 23.63 -14.54
N ALA A 53 -0.04 22.32 -14.82
CA ALA A 53 0.33 21.81 -16.13
C ALA A 53 -0.65 22.25 -17.23
N CYS A 54 -1.96 22.23 -16.95
CA CYS A 54 -3.00 22.73 -17.87
C CYS A 54 -2.87 24.22 -18.14
N ALA A 55 -2.62 25.04 -17.11
CA ALA A 55 -2.43 26.48 -17.28
C ALA A 55 -1.22 26.81 -18.16
N GLN A 56 -0.11 26.12 -17.94
CA GLN A 56 1.10 26.27 -18.75
C GLN A 56 0.88 25.84 -20.21
N ALA A 57 0.12 24.75 -20.46
CA ALA A 57 -0.23 24.32 -21.80
C ALA A 57 -1.15 25.32 -22.50
N ASN A 58 -2.19 25.81 -21.81
CA ASN A 58 -3.11 26.83 -22.34
C ASN A 58 -2.41 28.16 -22.62
N PHE A 59 -1.38 28.53 -21.88
CA PHE A 59 -0.55 29.69 -22.16
C PHE A 59 0.25 29.50 -23.46
N GLU A 60 0.87 28.35 -23.67
CA GLU A 60 1.60 28.05 -24.91
C GLU A 60 0.67 28.05 -26.14
N ASP A 61 -0.58 27.63 -25.97
CA ASP A 61 -1.62 27.68 -27.01
C ASP A 61 -2.27 29.07 -27.17
N GLY A 62 -1.82 30.07 -26.42
CA GLY A 62 -2.35 31.45 -26.47
C GLY A 62 -3.76 31.63 -25.88
N LEU A 63 -4.25 30.66 -25.12
CA LEU A 63 -5.60 30.68 -24.50
C LEU A 63 -5.64 31.32 -23.11
N LEU A 64 -4.51 31.52 -22.48
CA LEU A 64 -4.30 32.26 -21.25
C LEU A 64 -3.21 33.31 -21.44
N SER A 65 -3.32 34.44 -20.75
CA SER A 65 -2.21 35.39 -20.64
C SER A 65 -1.08 34.79 -19.76
N LYS A 66 0.13 35.33 -19.92
CA LYS A 66 1.27 34.95 -19.07
C LYS A 66 0.95 35.20 -17.59
N GLU A 67 0.35 36.33 -17.25
CA GLU A 67 -0.01 36.71 -15.90
C GLU A 67 -1.03 35.74 -15.28
N GLN A 68 -2.03 35.30 -16.04
CA GLN A 68 -3.00 34.29 -15.60
C GLN A 68 -2.35 32.93 -15.37
N ALA A 69 -1.50 32.48 -16.29
CA ALA A 69 -0.81 31.20 -16.14
C ALA A 69 0.17 31.21 -14.94
N ASP A 70 0.92 32.28 -14.75
CA ASP A 70 1.87 32.43 -13.65
C ASP A 70 1.16 32.45 -12.28
N VAL A 71 0.02 33.15 -12.16
CA VAL A 71 -0.72 33.20 -10.89
C VAL A 71 -1.43 31.89 -10.58
N ILE A 72 -1.95 31.17 -11.60
CA ILE A 72 -2.51 29.82 -11.42
C ILE A 72 -1.41 28.88 -10.94
N ALA A 73 -0.23 28.90 -11.56
CA ALA A 73 0.91 28.09 -11.14
C ALA A 73 1.32 28.36 -9.68
N ARG A 74 1.38 29.64 -9.30
CA ARG A 74 1.65 30.07 -7.92
C ARG A 74 0.59 29.54 -6.94
N ALA A 75 -0.69 29.69 -7.25
CA ALA A 75 -1.79 29.19 -6.42
C ALA A 75 -1.67 27.67 -6.23
N CYS A 76 -1.38 26.93 -7.30
CA CYS A 76 -1.17 25.48 -7.25
C CYS A 76 0.05 25.10 -6.38
N GLN A 77 1.12 25.86 -6.41
CA GLN A 77 2.30 25.64 -5.54
C GLN A 77 1.94 25.88 -4.06
N GLU A 78 1.19 26.93 -3.75
CA GLU A 78 0.71 27.20 -2.39
C GLU A 78 -0.23 26.10 -1.87
N ILE A 79 -1.10 25.56 -2.73
CA ILE A 79 -1.98 24.42 -2.41
C ILE A 79 -1.14 23.17 -2.10
N ARG A 80 -0.15 22.86 -2.94
CA ARG A 80 0.74 21.71 -2.68
C ARG A 80 1.60 21.85 -1.43
N ALA A 81 1.90 23.07 -1.03
CA ALA A 81 2.60 23.37 0.22
C ALA A 81 1.71 23.25 1.48
N GLY A 82 0.43 22.90 1.34
CA GLY A 82 -0.52 22.74 2.45
C GLY A 82 -1.04 24.05 3.04
N LYS A 83 -0.76 25.19 2.41
CA LYS A 83 -1.18 26.50 2.94
C LYS A 83 -2.72 26.68 2.98
N TRP A 84 -3.43 25.93 2.13
CA TRP A 84 -4.86 26.08 1.90
C TRP A 84 -5.69 24.83 2.19
N ASP A 85 -5.19 23.89 3.01
CA ASP A 85 -5.85 22.59 3.26
C ASP A 85 -7.28 22.71 3.78
N GLU A 86 -7.57 23.74 4.59
CA GLU A 86 -8.91 23.99 5.13
C GLU A 86 -9.91 24.51 4.08
N GLU A 87 -9.45 24.85 2.87
CA GLU A 87 -10.29 25.33 1.77
C GLU A 87 -10.87 24.17 0.93
N PHE A 88 -10.58 22.92 1.31
CA PHE A 88 -11.08 21.71 0.65
C PHE A 88 -11.98 20.87 1.58
N PRO A 89 -13.19 21.41 1.92
CA PRO A 89 -14.04 20.80 2.96
C PRO A 89 -14.92 19.66 2.46
N LEU A 90 -14.87 19.31 1.15
CA LEU A 90 -15.84 18.41 0.55
C LEU A 90 -15.63 16.95 0.97
N VAL A 91 -16.73 16.27 1.22
CA VAL A 91 -16.73 14.86 1.58
C VAL A 91 -16.56 13.96 0.36
N VAL A 92 -16.16 12.72 0.59
CA VAL A 92 -16.07 11.66 -0.44
C VAL A 92 -17.45 11.39 -1.06
N TRP A 93 -18.49 11.43 -0.23
CA TRP A 93 -19.88 11.11 -0.59
C TRP A 93 -20.57 12.29 -1.27
N GLN A 94 -20.09 12.63 -2.48
CA GLN A 94 -20.56 13.73 -3.33
C GLN A 94 -20.97 13.19 -4.71
N THR A 95 -21.11 14.05 -5.72
CA THR A 95 -21.32 13.58 -7.09
C THR A 95 -20.21 12.62 -7.54
N GLY A 96 -20.60 11.51 -8.11
CA GLY A 96 -19.68 10.40 -8.43
C GLY A 96 -18.65 10.69 -9.51
N SER A 97 -18.84 11.75 -10.30
CA SER A 97 -17.86 12.27 -11.27
C SER A 97 -16.74 13.12 -10.64
N GLY A 98 -16.91 13.52 -9.37
CA GLY A 98 -15.97 14.42 -8.69
C GLY A 98 -16.03 15.88 -9.16
N THR A 99 -17.10 16.30 -9.85
CA THR A 99 -17.24 17.66 -10.39
C THR A 99 -17.10 18.72 -9.31
N GLN A 100 -17.69 18.53 -8.12
CA GLN A 100 -17.59 19.51 -7.05
C GLN A 100 -16.13 19.64 -6.54
N THR A 101 -15.37 18.57 -6.49
CA THR A 101 -13.94 18.63 -6.12
C THR A 101 -13.14 19.39 -7.17
N ASN A 102 -13.35 19.13 -8.47
CA ASN A 102 -12.73 19.92 -9.54
C ASN A 102 -13.06 21.41 -9.42
N MET A 103 -14.33 21.72 -9.18
CA MET A 103 -14.76 23.11 -9.02
C MET A 103 -14.24 23.74 -7.74
N ASN A 104 -14.15 23.00 -6.64
CA ASN A 104 -13.52 23.48 -5.41
C ASN A 104 -12.08 23.93 -5.66
N VAL A 105 -11.29 23.12 -6.37
CA VAL A 105 -9.92 23.52 -6.73
C VAL A 105 -9.91 24.75 -7.64
N ASN A 106 -10.78 24.83 -8.65
CA ASN A 106 -10.87 25.98 -9.54
C ASN A 106 -11.25 27.26 -8.78
N GLU A 107 -12.24 27.18 -7.88
CA GLU A 107 -12.71 28.30 -7.07
C GLU A 107 -11.62 28.82 -6.13
N VAL A 108 -10.91 27.91 -5.44
CA VAL A 108 -9.79 28.26 -4.55
C VAL A 108 -8.64 28.90 -5.34
N ILE A 109 -8.26 28.37 -6.49
CA ILE A 109 -7.25 28.98 -7.38
C ILE A 109 -7.67 30.41 -7.78
N SER A 110 -8.95 30.60 -8.13
CA SER A 110 -9.47 31.92 -8.54
C SER A 110 -9.40 32.96 -7.42
N HIS A 111 -9.73 32.58 -6.19
CA HIS A 111 -9.66 33.47 -5.04
C HIS A 111 -8.21 33.76 -4.62
N ILE A 112 -7.33 32.78 -4.66
CA ILE A 112 -5.89 33.00 -4.43
C ILE A 112 -5.33 33.97 -5.48
N ALA A 113 -5.72 33.82 -6.75
CA ALA A 113 -5.31 34.74 -7.81
C ALA A 113 -5.81 36.17 -7.56
N ALA A 114 -7.02 36.33 -7.08
CA ALA A 114 -7.58 37.62 -6.69
C ALA A 114 -6.79 38.27 -5.54
N ASP A 115 -6.34 37.51 -4.55
CA ASP A 115 -5.48 38.02 -3.48
C ASP A 115 -4.10 38.52 -4.03
N HIS A 116 -3.69 38.02 -5.18
CA HIS A 116 -2.52 38.52 -5.91
C HIS A 116 -2.81 39.59 -6.94
N GLY A 117 -4.06 40.12 -6.97
CA GLY A 117 -4.47 41.19 -7.85
C GLY A 117 -4.75 40.78 -9.30
N VAL A 118 -4.82 39.46 -9.60
CA VAL A 118 -5.08 38.96 -10.95
C VAL A 118 -6.46 38.31 -11.03
N THR A 119 -7.23 38.65 -12.05
CA THR A 119 -8.55 38.06 -12.28
C THR A 119 -8.43 36.73 -13.01
N VAL A 120 -8.80 35.63 -12.33
CA VAL A 120 -8.92 34.29 -12.88
C VAL A 120 -10.35 33.80 -12.66
N HIS A 121 -11.07 33.50 -13.76
CA HIS A 121 -12.41 32.93 -13.65
C HIS A 121 -12.31 31.39 -13.47
N PRO A 122 -13.10 30.76 -12.55
CA PRO A 122 -12.99 29.32 -12.26
C PRO A 122 -13.21 28.43 -13.50
N ASN A 123 -14.18 28.75 -14.35
CA ASN A 123 -14.51 27.98 -15.55
C ASN A 123 -13.68 28.38 -16.77
N ASP A 124 -13.57 29.71 -17.04
CA ASP A 124 -13.00 30.20 -18.30
C ASP A 124 -11.48 30.17 -18.32
N HIS A 125 -10.83 30.25 -17.15
CA HIS A 125 -9.39 30.28 -17.01
C HIS A 125 -8.83 29.05 -16.27
N ALA A 126 -9.21 28.80 -15.01
CA ALA A 126 -8.69 27.67 -14.23
C ALA A 126 -9.08 26.31 -14.81
N ASN A 127 -10.27 26.22 -15.45
CA ASN A 127 -10.77 25.02 -16.09
C ASN A 127 -10.65 25.04 -17.64
N ARG A 128 -9.90 25.97 -18.21
CA ARG A 128 -9.75 26.10 -19.67
C ARG A 128 -9.29 24.81 -20.32
N SER A 129 -9.93 24.39 -21.42
CA SER A 129 -9.64 23.18 -22.20
C SER A 129 -9.88 21.87 -21.43
N GLN A 130 -10.67 21.88 -20.36
CA GLN A 130 -10.86 20.76 -19.44
C GLN A 130 -12.35 20.49 -19.17
N SER A 131 -12.64 19.31 -18.66
CA SER A 131 -13.90 18.93 -18.01
C SER A 131 -13.59 18.24 -16.68
N SER A 132 -14.52 18.27 -15.71
CA SER A 132 -14.40 17.41 -14.52
C SER A 132 -14.25 15.93 -14.89
N ASN A 133 -14.84 15.54 -16.02
CA ASN A 133 -14.89 14.15 -16.47
C ASN A 133 -13.51 13.61 -16.88
N ASP A 134 -12.61 14.47 -17.38
CA ASP A 134 -11.24 14.07 -17.71
C ASP A 134 -10.22 14.49 -16.62
N THR A 135 -10.49 15.55 -15.85
CA THR A 135 -9.58 16.03 -14.82
C THR A 135 -9.60 15.16 -13.56
N TYR A 136 -10.77 14.75 -13.07
CA TYR A 136 -10.81 13.93 -11.85
C TYR A 136 -10.16 12.56 -12.03
N PRO A 137 -10.46 11.75 -13.07
CA PRO A 137 -9.75 10.49 -13.30
C PRO A 137 -8.25 10.68 -13.56
N SER A 138 -7.84 11.79 -14.20
CA SER A 138 -6.42 12.11 -14.33
C SER A 138 -5.76 12.43 -13.00
N ALA A 139 -6.40 13.25 -12.15
CA ALA A 139 -5.91 13.54 -10.80
C ALA A 139 -5.85 12.26 -9.92
N LEU A 140 -6.83 11.38 -10.06
CA LEU A 140 -6.84 10.09 -9.38
C LEU A 140 -5.64 9.21 -9.79
N HIS A 141 -5.36 9.10 -11.09
CA HIS A 141 -4.21 8.37 -11.59
C HIS A 141 -2.89 8.99 -11.13
N ILE A 142 -2.75 10.33 -11.18
CA ILE A 142 -1.58 11.05 -10.67
C ILE A 142 -1.38 10.76 -9.18
N ALA A 143 -2.43 10.90 -8.36
CA ALA A 143 -2.36 10.62 -6.93
C ALA A 143 -1.97 9.16 -6.64
N ALA A 144 -2.56 8.20 -7.37
CA ALA A 144 -2.25 6.79 -7.23
C ALA A 144 -0.78 6.47 -7.56
N VAL A 145 -0.27 6.99 -8.68
CA VAL A 145 1.14 6.83 -9.08
C VAL A 145 2.08 7.39 -8.02
N LEU A 146 1.82 8.61 -7.55
CA LEU A 146 2.67 9.26 -6.54
C LEU A 146 2.60 8.52 -5.19
N ALA A 147 1.41 8.09 -4.75
CA ALA A 147 1.26 7.32 -3.51
C ALA A 147 1.99 5.97 -3.56
N VAL A 148 1.88 5.23 -4.66
CA VAL A 148 2.60 3.96 -4.83
C VAL A 148 4.10 4.19 -4.90
N SER A 149 4.58 5.09 -5.78
CA SER A 149 6.01 5.27 -6.04
C SER A 149 6.77 5.99 -4.93
N GLN A 150 6.12 6.93 -4.21
CA GLN A 150 6.78 7.77 -3.21
C GLN A 150 6.51 7.37 -1.76
N LYS A 151 5.48 6.53 -1.50
CA LYS A 151 5.15 6.07 -0.15
C LYS A 151 5.25 4.54 -0.03
N VAL A 152 4.46 3.78 -0.79
CA VAL A 152 4.35 2.32 -0.61
C VAL A 152 5.64 1.60 -0.96
N LEU A 153 6.19 1.81 -2.16
CA LEU A 153 7.42 1.15 -2.60
C LEU A 153 8.62 1.47 -1.70
N PRO A 154 8.88 2.74 -1.31
CA PRO A 154 9.96 3.04 -0.38
C PRO A 154 9.79 2.40 1.01
N ALA A 155 8.55 2.34 1.55
CA ALA A 155 8.29 1.68 2.83
C ALA A 155 8.55 0.17 2.75
N ALA A 156 8.09 -0.48 1.67
CA ALA A 156 8.35 -1.89 1.42
C ALA A 156 9.85 -2.19 1.26
N GLN A 157 10.59 -1.35 0.54
CA GLN A 157 12.04 -1.49 0.39
C GLN A 157 12.79 -1.37 1.73
N ARG A 158 12.34 -0.47 2.62
CA ARG A 158 12.91 -0.38 3.98
C ARG A 158 12.63 -1.64 4.79
N LEU A 159 11.43 -2.18 4.72
CA LEU A 159 11.07 -3.44 5.40
C LEU A 159 11.86 -4.63 4.84
N GLU A 160 11.97 -4.73 3.51
CA GLU A 160 12.80 -5.74 2.85
C GLU A 160 14.26 -5.69 3.32
N LYS A 161 14.82 -4.47 3.42
CA LYS A 161 16.19 -4.28 3.92
C LYS A 161 16.34 -4.75 5.37
N SER A 162 15.34 -4.54 6.22
CA SER A 162 15.37 -5.04 7.60
C SER A 162 15.34 -6.56 7.67
N PHE A 163 14.52 -7.23 6.87
CA PHE A 163 14.55 -8.69 6.77
C PHE A 163 15.90 -9.20 6.25
N LYS A 164 16.48 -8.54 5.25
CA LYS A 164 17.82 -8.88 4.78
C LYS A 164 18.88 -8.78 5.90
N GLY A 165 18.81 -7.71 6.70
CA GLY A 165 19.69 -7.56 7.85
C GLY A 165 19.51 -8.69 8.89
N LEU A 166 18.27 -9.14 9.09
CA LEU A 166 17.96 -10.25 9.99
C LEU A 166 18.51 -11.61 9.46
N GLU A 167 18.41 -11.86 8.15
CA GLU A 167 19.04 -13.01 7.49
C GLU A 167 20.57 -13.04 7.70
N GLU A 168 21.20 -11.89 7.47
CA GLU A 168 22.66 -11.73 7.57
C GLU A 168 23.18 -11.82 9.02
N ALA A 169 22.36 -11.44 9.99
CA ALA A 169 22.74 -11.48 11.41
C ALA A 169 22.73 -12.90 12.00
N TYR A 170 21.91 -13.80 11.46
CA TYR A 170 21.71 -15.14 12.05
C TYR A 170 21.75 -16.27 10.98
N PRO A 171 22.82 -16.39 10.19
CA PRO A 171 22.87 -17.30 9.05
C PRO A 171 22.91 -18.78 9.42
N GLU A 172 23.42 -19.11 10.62
CA GLU A 172 23.72 -20.50 11.01
C GLU A 172 22.71 -21.12 12.01
N ILE A 173 21.72 -20.35 12.48
CA ILE A 173 20.73 -20.86 13.43
C ILE A 173 19.79 -21.85 12.73
N ILE A 174 19.76 -23.08 13.22
CA ILE A 174 18.88 -24.15 12.73
C ILE A 174 17.67 -24.25 13.64
N LYS A 175 16.51 -24.40 13.06
CA LYS A 175 15.23 -24.59 13.74
C LYS A 175 14.42 -25.69 13.06
N ILE A 176 13.37 -26.15 13.73
CA ILE A 176 12.40 -27.03 13.10
C ILE A 176 11.51 -26.25 12.13
N GLY A 177 11.38 -26.70 10.89
CA GLY A 177 10.36 -26.22 9.96
C GLY A 177 9.00 -26.77 10.35
N ARG A 178 7.92 -26.06 9.98
CA ARG A 178 6.55 -26.47 10.27
C ARG A 178 5.66 -26.36 9.03
N THR A 179 4.90 -27.42 8.79
CA THR A 179 3.80 -27.45 7.81
C THR A 179 2.53 -27.90 8.53
N HIS A 180 1.38 -27.32 8.20
CA HIS A 180 0.11 -27.58 8.91
C HIS A 180 0.19 -27.34 10.45
N LEU A 181 1.11 -26.48 10.90
CA LEU A 181 1.47 -26.26 12.31
C LEU A 181 2.03 -27.55 12.99
N GLN A 182 2.43 -28.54 12.22
CA GLN A 182 3.09 -29.75 12.69
C GLN A 182 4.59 -29.68 12.39
N ASP A 183 5.37 -30.40 13.18
CA ASP A 183 6.81 -30.51 12.98
C ASP A 183 7.13 -31.10 11.60
N ALA A 184 8.10 -30.50 10.92
CA ALA A 184 8.60 -30.94 9.63
C ALA A 184 10.14 -31.04 9.66
N THR A 185 10.80 -30.96 8.52
CA THR A 185 12.25 -31.04 8.41
C THR A 185 12.94 -29.76 8.95
N PRO A 186 14.21 -29.86 9.36
CA PRO A 186 15.01 -28.72 9.77
C PRO A 186 15.18 -27.69 8.66
N ILE A 187 15.22 -26.42 9.05
CA ILE A 187 15.56 -25.29 8.18
C ILE A 187 16.50 -24.32 8.92
N ARG A 188 17.20 -23.47 8.19
CA ARG A 188 17.85 -22.31 8.80
C ARG A 188 16.83 -21.21 9.07
N PHE A 189 16.96 -20.53 10.20
CA PHE A 189 16.15 -19.33 10.48
C PHE A 189 16.28 -18.28 9.37
N ALA A 190 17.49 -18.08 8.83
CA ALA A 190 17.72 -17.19 7.69
C ALA A 190 16.92 -17.59 6.44
N GLN A 191 16.69 -18.90 6.18
CA GLN A 191 15.85 -19.33 5.05
C GLN A 191 14.39 -18.96 5.25
N GLU A 192 13.85 -19.07 6.45
CA GLU A 192 12.50 -18.61 6.78
C GLU A 192 12.36 -17.09 6.59
N VAL A 193 13.30 -16.31 7.11
CA VAL A 193 13.33 -14.85 6.95
C VAL A 193 13.47 -14.46 5.47
N SER A 194 14.24 -15.21 4.67
CA SER A 194 14.33 -14.98 3.22
C SER A 194 12.98 -15.14 2.52
N GLY A 195 12.16 -16.08 2.98
CA GLY A 195 10.78 -16.23 2.53
C GLY A 195 9.93 -15.01 2.86
N TRP A 196 10.02 -14.46 4.08
CA TRP A 196 9.33 -13.22 4.45
C TRP A 196 9.80 -12.04 3.61
N ARG A 197 11.11 -11.92 3.36
CA ARG A 197 11.66 -10.87 2.50
C ARG A 197 11.09 -10.94 1.08
N GLU A 198 11.07 -12.13 0.47
CA GLU A 198 10.52 -12.30 -0.87
C GLU A 198 9.00 -12.05 -0.93
N MET A 199 8.26 -12.35 0.13
CA MET A 199 6.83 -12.00 0.26
C MET A 199 6.58 -10.49 0.24
N VAL A 200 7.57 -9.66 0.58
CA VAL A 200 7.51 -8.20 0.42
C VAL A 200 7.96 -7.79 -1.00
N ALA A 201 9.07 -8.35 -1.48
CA ALA A 201 9.67 -7.97 -2.76
C ALA A 201 8.81 -8.32 -3.98
N ALA A 202 8.19 -9.51 -4.01
CA ALA A 202 7.41 -9.94 -5.15
C ALA A 202 6.19 -9.04 -5.46
N PRO A 203 5.35 -8.65 -4.49
CA PRO A 203 4.28 -7.67 -4.74
C PRO A 203 4.78 -6.29 -5.15
N CYS A 204 5.98 -5.87 -4.71
CA CYS A 204 6.57 -4.60 -5.19
C CYS A 204 6.81 -4.62 -6.70
N ARG A 205 7.33 -5.73 -7.25
CA ARG A 205 7.46 -5.88 -8.70
C ARG A 205 6.10 -5.84 -9.44
N MET A 206 5.05 -6.41 -8.83
CA MET A 206 3.68 -6.31 -9.38
C MET A 206 3.17 -4.87 -9.37
N LEU A 207 3.42 -4.12 -8.29
CA LEU A 207 3.08 -2.70 -8.19
C LEU A 207 3.82 -1.86 -9.23
N GLU A 208 5.13 -2.06 -9.41
CA GLU A 208 5.92 -1.38 -10.43
C GLU A 208 5.37 -1.64 -11.85
N SER A 209 4.99 -2.88 -12.14
CA SER A 209 4.34 -3.24 -13.41
C SER A 209 3.03 -2.48 -13.61
N SER A 210 2.21 -2.33 -12.58
CA SER A 210 0.92 -1.65 -12.65
C SER A 210 1.02 -0.15 -12.92
N LEU A 211 2.14 0.48 -12.56
CA LEU A 211 2.37 1.91 -12.80
C LEU A 211 2.34 2.27 -14.29
N THR A 212 2.65 1.33 -15.18
CA THR A 212 2.62 1.55 -16.62
C THR A 212 1.23 1.98 -17.09
N GLU A 213 0.18 1.33 -16.60
CA GLU A 213 -1.20 1.67 -16.95
C GLU A 213 -1.72 2.89 -16.18
N LEU A 214 -1.35 3.05 -14.91
CA LEU A 214 -1.74 4.22 -14.12
C LEU A 214 -1.16 5.53 -14.65
N ARG A 215 -0.04 5.51 -15.37
CA ARG A 215 0.57 6.71 -15.98
C ARG A 215 -0.17 7.21 -17.21
N ARG A 216 -1.16 6.49 -17.74
CA ARG A 216 -2.02 6.90 -18.85
C ARG A 216 -3.14 7.79 -18.33
N LEU A 217 -3.26 9.01 -18.84
CA LEU A 217 -4.18 10.01 -18.33
C LEU A 217 -5.35 10.26 -19.27
N ALA A 218 -6.53 10.48 -18.69
CA ALA A 218 -7.76 10.82 -19.40
C ALA A 218 -7.77 12.28 -19.92
N ILE A 219 -6.88 13.13 -19.41
CA ILE A 219 -6.84 14.56 -19.76
C ILE A 219 -6.84 14.78 -21.28
N GLY A 220 -7.60 15.76 -21.72
CA GLY A 220 -7.83 16.05 -23.13
C GLY A 220 -9.05 15.34 -23.73
N GLY A 221 -9.65 14.36 -23.01
CA GLY A 221 -10.93 13.74 -23.43
C GLY A 221 -12.13 14.64 -23.27
N THR A 222 -12.02 15.60 -22.36
CA THR A 222 -13.07 16.56 -21.99
C THR A 222 -14.39 15.89 -21.54
N ALA A 223 -15.53 16.30 -22.06
CA ALA A 223 -16.84 15.89 -21.55
C ALA A 223 -17.17 14.41 -21.75
N VAL A 224 -16.84 13.84 -22.91
CA VAL A 224 -17.25 12.47 -23.33
C VAL A 224 -16.16 11.68 -24.04
N GLY A 225 -14.94 12.20 -24.14
CA GLY A 225 -13.81 11.53 -24.80
C GLY A 225 -13.46 12.07 -26.19
N THR A 226 -14.24 13.02 -26.73
CA THR A 226 -14.03 13.58 -28.07
C THR A 226 -13.05 14.75 -28.12
N GLY A 227 -12.61 15.27 -26.96
CA GLY A 227 -11.72 16.42 -26.90
C GLY A 227 -12.38 17.76 -27.22
N LEU A 228 -13.70 17.87 -27.06
CA LEU A 228 -14.45 19.10 -27.35
C LEU A 228 -13.84 20.31 -26.60
N ASN A 229 -13.55 21.39 -27.34
CA ASN A 229 -12.96 22.64 -26.83
C ASN A 229 -11.50 22.53 -26.29
N ALA A 230 -10.83 21.40 -26.46
CA ALA A 230 -9.39 21.28 -26.18
C ALA A 230 -8.58 21.46 -27.48
N PRO A 231 -7.46 22.20 -27.47
CA PRO A 231 -6.54 22.27 -28.61
C PRO A 231 -5.97 20.92 -28.98
N GLN A 232 -5.61 20.76 -30.25
CA GLN A 232 -4.93 19.56 -30.70
C GLN A 232 -3.56 19.43 -30.01
N GLY A 233 -3.29 18.27 -29.39
CA GLY A 233 -2.04 17.99 -28.67
C GLY A 233 -1.99 18.54 -27.23
N PHE A 234 -3.10 19.13 -26.74
CA PHE A 234 -3.20 19.63 -25.39
C PHE A 234 -2.87 18.56 -24.33
N ASP A 235 -3.39 17.34 -24.48
CA ASP A 235 -3.13 16.21 -23.61
C ASP A 235 -1.65 15.84 -23.52
N ALA A 236 -0.97 15.79 -24.65
CA ALA A 236 0.47 15.51 -24.72
C ALA A 236 1.30 16.66 -24.09
N ALA A 237 0.91 17.92 -24.30
CA ALA A 237 1.54 19.07 -23.67
C ALA A 237 1.39 19.02 -22.16
N VAL A 238 0.18 18.77 -21.65
CA VAL A 238 -0.09 18.62 -20.21
C VAL A 238 0.73 17.48 -19.61
N CYS A 239 0.75 16.30 -20.24
CA CYS A 239 1.52 15.15 -19.73
C CYS A 239 3.03 15.43 -19.66
N ARG A 240 3.61 16.13 -20.65
CA ARG A 240 5.04 16.55 -20.60
C ARG A 240 5.31 17.48 -19.41
N LYS A 241 4.43 18.47 -19.19
CA LYS A 241 4.58 19.42 -18.06
C LYS A 241 4.42 18.72 -16.72
N LEU A 242 3.43 17.85 -16.57
CA LEU A 242 3.26 17.00 -15.39
C LEU A 242 4.50 16.16 -15.11
N SER A 243 5.10 15.58 -16.15
CA SER A 243 6.30 14.76 -16.00
C SER A 243 7.48 15.57 -15.44
N VAL A 244 7.61 16.82 -15.86
CA VAL A 244 8.63 17.74 -15.30
C VAL A 244 8.31 18.11 -13.85
N LEU A 245 7.06 18.45 -13.56
CA LEU A 245 6.64 18.88 -12.21
C LEU A 245 6.73 17.78 -11.15
N THR A 246 6.47 16.55 -11.53
CA THR A 246 6.39 15.41 -10.59
C THR A 246 7.64 14.51 -10.58
N GLY A 247 8.49 14.60 -11.60
CA GLY A 247 9.60 13.69 -11.82
C GLY A 247 9.16 12.30 -12.31
N VAL A 248 7.87 12.11 -12.64
CA VAL A 248 7.31 10.83 -13.11
C VAL A 248 6.76 10.99 -14.53
N ALA A 249 7.13 10.10 -15.43
CA ALA A 249 6.64 10.13 -16.81
C ALA A 249 5.15 9.78 -16.87
N PHE A 250 4.32 10.75 -17.28
CA PHE A 250 2.91 10.58 -17.62
C PHE A 250 2.72 10.68 -19.13
N ILE A 251 1.75 9.93 -19.65
CA ILE A 251 1.40 9.93 -21.07
C ILE A 251 -0.12 10.08 -21.25
N PRO A 252 -0.60 10.66 -22.36
CA PRO A 252 -2.01 10.65 -22.66
C PRO A 252 -2.49 9.22 -22.96
N ASP A 253 -3.66 8.85 -22.48
CA ASP A 253 -4.31 7.62 -22.90
C ASP A 253 -4.70 7.76 -24.39
N GLU A 254 -4.46 6.71 -25.16
CA GLU A 254 -4.76 6.68 -26.60
C GLU A 254 -6.27 6.66 -26.86
N ASN A 255 -7.03 6.02 -25.94
CA ASN A 255 -8.47 5.92 -26.02
C ASN A 255 -9.15 6.69 -24.88
N LYS A 256 -9.53 7.95 -25.14
CA LYS A 256 -10.17 8.80 -24.12
C LYS A 256 -11.55 8.29 -23.67
N PHE A 257 -12.25 7.52 -24.52
CA PHE A 257 -13.53 6.90 -24.14
C PHE A 257 -13.32 5.82 -23.08
N HIS A 258 -12.27 5.01 -23.24
CA HIS A 258 -11.84 4.05 -22.21
C HIS A 258 -11.40 4.78 -20.93
N ALA A 259 -10.52 5.75 -21.03
CA ALA A 259 -9.93 6.45 -19.90
C ALA A 259 -10.98 7.16 -19.00
N LEU A 260 -12.08 7.67 -19.59
CA LEU A 260 -13.16 8.29 -18.82
C LEU A 260 -14.02 7.26 -18.08
N THR A 261 -14.24 6.08 -18.66
CA THR A 261 -15.22 5.10 -18.20
C THR A 261 -14.61 3.94 -17.43
N ALA A 262 -13.53 3.33 -17.93
CA ALA A 262 -12.89 2.19 -17.29
C ALA A 262 -11.96 2.61 -16.15
N LYS A 263 -11.83 1.74 -15.15
CA LYS A 263 -10.95 1.92 -13.98
C LYS A 263 -10.13 0.65 -13.72
N ASP A 264 -9.89 -0.13 -14.76
CA ASP A 264 -9.12 -1.36 -14.77
C ASP A 264 -7.67 -1.16 -14.30
N ALA A 265 -7.02 -0.06 -14.64
CA ALA A 265 -5.70 0.30 -14.15
C ALA A 265 -5.66 0.42 -12.60
N LEU A 266 -6.71 1.00 -11.99
CA LEU A 266 -6.83 1.07 -10.53
C LEU A 266 -7.07 -0.32 -9.92
N VAL A 267 -7.91 -1.15 -10.53
CA VAL A 267 -8.19 -2.51 -10.07
C VAL A 267 -6.92 -3.36 -10.12
N PHE A 268 -6.15 -3.26 -11.20
CA PHE A 268 -4.88 -3.97 -11.35
C PHE A 268 -3.86 -3.56 -10.27
N ALA A 269 -3.65 -2.27 -10.11
CA ALA A 269 -2.72 -1.74 -9.11
C ALA A 269 -3.16 -2.07 -7.67
N HIS A 270 -4.48 -1.96 -7.37
CA HIS A 270 -4.98 -2.31 -6.05
C HIS A 270 -4.93 -3.82 -5.79
N GLY A 271 -5.07 -4.65 -6.82
CA GLY A 271 -4.83 -6.09 -6.74
C GLY A 271 -3.40 -6.41 -6.28
N ALA A 272 -2.41 -5.64 -6.73
CA ALA A 272 -1.03 -5.77 -6.25
C ALA A 272 -0.85 -5.27 -4.80
N LEU A 273 -1.52 -4.17 -4.39
CA LEU A 273 -1.58 -3.74 -2.98
C LEU A 273 -2.22 -4.81 -2.10
N LYS A 274 -3.28 -5.45 -2.57
CA LYS A 274 -3.92 -6.57 -1.87
C LYS A 274 -2.97 -7.77 -1.73
N ALA A 275 -2.21 -8.11 -2.77
CA ALA A 275 -1.21 -9.18 -2.70
C ALA A 275 -0.15 -8.89 -1.62
N LEU A 276 0.34 -7.65 -1.55
CA LEU A 276 1.22 -7.21 -0.48
C LEU A 276 0.57 -7.34 0.90
N ALA A 277 -0.69 -6.90 1.06
CA ALA A 277 -1.43 -7.01 2.31
C ALA A 277 -1.62 -8.48 2.76
N CYS A 278 -1.91 -9.41 1.83
CA CYS A 278 -2.02 -10.83 2.13
C CYS A 278 -0.69 -11.39 2.67
N ASN A 279 0.41 -11.04 2.05
CA ASN A 279 1.73 -11.47 2.46
C ASN A 279 2.13 -10.87 3.82
N LEU A 280 1.88 -9.59 4.05
CA LEU A 280 2.12 -8.95 5.33
C LEU A 280 1.30 -9.56 6.47
N MET A 281 0.05 -9.95 6.22
CA MET A 281 -0.75 -10.69 7.19
C MET A 281 -0.11 -12.03 7.55
N LYS A 282 0.38 -12.77 6.55
CA LYS A 282 1.06 -14.06 6.77
C LYS A 282 2.33 -13.86 7.59
N ILE A 283 3.18 -12.90 7.24
CA ILE A 283 4.41 -12.57 7.96
C ILE A 283 4.11 -12.22 9.43
N ALA A 284 3.14 -11.33 9.66
CA ALA A 284 2.74 -10.92 11.01
C ALA A 284 2.22 -12.11 11.84
N ASN A 285 1.47 -13.02 11.22
CA ASN A 285 0.98 -14.23 11.88
C ASN A 285 2.11 -15.19 12.24
N ASP A 286 3.07 -15.44 11.35
CA ASP A 286 4.22 -16.28 11.66
C ASP A 286 5.02 -15.72 12.84
N ILE A 287 5.39 -14.44 12.77
CA ILE A 287 6.18 -13.79 13.83
C ILE A 287 5.47 -13.85 15.18
N ARG A 288 4.17 -13.58 15.26
CA ARG A 288 3.46 -13.65 16.53
C ARG A 288 3.24 -15.06 17.05
N TRP A 289 3.14 -16.06 16.15
CA TRP A 289 3.11 -17.47 16.55
C TRP A 289 4.45 -17.90 17.13
N GLU A 290 5.54 -17.60 16.45
CA GLU A 290 6.89 -17.96 16.91
C GLU A 290 7.30 -17.23 18.17
N ALA A 291 6.83 -15.98 18.38
CA ALA A 291 7.04 -15.21 19.58
C ALA A 291 6.05 -15.56 20.72
N SER A 292 5.12 -16.49 20.52
CA SER A 292 4.08 -16.82 21.49
C SER A 292 4.64 -17.41 22.79
N GLY A 293 4.03 -17.05 23.91
CA GLY A 293 4.42 -17.57 25.23
C GLY A 293 4.85 -16.46 26.18
N PRO A 294 6.11 -16.35 26.59
CA PRO A 294 7.31 -17.05 26.08
C PRO A 294 7.56 -18.46 26.64
N ARG A 295 6.87 -18.85 27.73
CA ARG A 295 7.11 -20.15 28.37
C ARG A 295 6.14 -21.25 27.94
N CYS A 296 4.87 -20.90 27.67
CA CYS A 296 3.78 -21.83 27.36
C CYS A 296 3.37 -21.80 25.88
N GLY A 297 4.13 -21.19 25.03
CA GLY A 297 3.94 -21.13 23.60
C GLY A 297 5.17 -21.64 22.83
N ILE A 298 5.30 -21.26 21.57
CA ILE A 298 6.45 -21.64 20.73
C ILE A 298 7.74 -21.05 21.28
N GLY A 299 7.78 -19.70 21.47
CA GLY A 299 8.88 -19.02 22.12
C GLY A 299 10.21 -19.04 21.36
N GLU A 300 10.19 -19.19 20.04
CA GLU A 300 11.39 -19.21 19.19
C GLU A 300 11.89 -17.83 18.82
N LEU A 301 11.04 -16.81 18.89
CA LEU A 301 11.42 -15.41 18.65
C LEU A 301 11.20 -14.56 19.90
N ASN A 302 12.09 -13.60 20.11
CA ASN A 302 11.87 -12.48 20.99
C ASN A 302 11.54 -11.25 20.14
N ILE A 303 10.48 -10.53 20.51
CA ILE A 303 10.05 -9.28 19.87
C ILE A 303 10.13 -8.13 20.88
N PRO A 304 10.30 -6.86 20.43
CA PRO A 304 10.33 -5.72 21.31
C PRO A 304 9.08 -5.56 22.17
N ALA A 305 9.28 -5.15 23.43
CA ALA A 305 8.21 -4.76 24.33
C ALA A 305 7.92 -3.26 24.15
N ASN A 306 6.85 -2.91 23.45
CA ASN A 306 6.55 -1.52 23.12
C ASN A 306 5.65 -0.85 24.17
N GLU A 307 4.70 -1.60 24.76
CA GLU A 307 3.77 -1.11 25.77
C GLU A 307 3.32 -2.23 26.72
N PRO A 308 2.78 -1.90 27.92
CA PRO A 308 2.19 -2.88 28.81
C PRO A 308 1.02 -3.61 28.13
N GLY A 309 1.08 -4.95 28.09
CA GLY A 309 0.10 -5.79 27.38
C GLY A 309 -1.19 -6.09 28.13
N SER A 310 -1.30 -5.68 29.41
CA SER A 310 -2.46 -5.97 30.25
C SER A 310 -2.57 -5.01 31.43
N SER A 311 -3.80 -4.63 31.77
CA SER A 311 -4.10 -3.82 32.96
C SER A 311 -4.07 -4.61 34.28
N ILE A 312 -4.14 -5.95 34.22
CA ILE A 312 -4.24 -6.83 35.40
C ILE A 312 -3.15 -7.90 35.49
N MET A 313 -2.33 -8.06 34.44
CA MET A 313 -1.22 -9.04 34.39
C MET A 313 0.11 -8.30 34.20
N PRO A 314 0.80 -7.93 35.28
CA PRO A 314 2.07 -7.22 35.23
C PRO A 314 3.11 -8.02 34.43
N GLY A 315 3.84 -7.36 33.54
CA GLY A 315 4.90 -7.99 32.72
C GLY A 315 4.43 -8.73 31.49
N LYS A 316 3.10 -8.79 31.22
CA LYS A 316 2.60 -9.33 29.95
C LYS A 316 2.91 -8.36 28.82
N VAL A 317 3.49 -8.89 27.73
CA VAL A 317 3.77 -8.16 26.47
C VAL A 317 2.98 -8.82 25.36
N ASN A 318 2.29 -8.03 24.54
CA ASN A 318 1.53 -8.51 23.39
C ASN A 318 2.25 -8.18 22.09
N PRO A 319 2.03 -8.94 21.00
CA PRO A 319 2.61 -8.69 19.68
C PRO A 319 1.82 -7.61 18.92
N THR A 320 1.69 -6.41 19.53
CA THR A 320 0.77 -5.34 19.10
C THR A 320 1.03 -4.83 17.70
N GLN A 321 2.29 -4.80 17.27
CA GLN A 321 2.65 -4.40 15.90
C GLN A 321 2.16 -5.43 14.86
N CYS A 322 2.23 -6.71 15.18
CA CYS A 322 1.64 -7.76 14.34
C CYS A 322 0.12 -7.63 14.26
N GLU A 323 -0.53 -7.31 15.39
CA GLU A 323 -1.99 -7.12 15.44
C GLU A 323 -2.42 -5.92 14.59
N ALA A 324 -1.72 -4.78 14.73
CA ALA A 324 -1.99 -3.58 13.92
C ALA A 324 -1.83 -3.87 12.41
N LEU A 325 -0.74 -4.54 12.02
CA LEU A 325 -0.48 -4.88 10.62
C LEU A 325 -1.56 -5.81 10.04
N THR A 326 -2.04 -6.79 10.83
CA THR A 326 -3.13 -7.68 10.37
C THR A 326 -4.46 -6.95 10.19
N MET A 327 -4.78 -5.96 11.07
CA MET A 327 -5.97 -5.12 10.89
C MET A 327 -5.87 -4.24 9.63
N VAL A 328 -4.70 -3.66 9.35
CA VAL A 328 -4.45 -2.92 8.10
C VAL A 328 -4.66 -3.82 6.89
N ALA A 329 -4.12 -5.04 6.91
CA ALA A 329 -4.30 -5.99 5.81
C ALA A 329 -5.78 -6.31 5.55
N VAL A 330 -6.58 -6.52 6.60
CA VAL A 330 -8.04 -6.73 6.47
C VAL A 330 -8.72 -5.53 5.82
N GLN A 331 -8.37 -4.30 6.25
CA GLN A 331 -8.94 -3.08 5.68
C GLN A 331 -8.61 -2.94 4.19
N VAL A 332 -7.36 -3.21 3.79
CA VAL A 332 -6.93 -3.15 2.37
C VAL A 332 -7.68 -4.18 1.52
N MET A 333 -7.91 -5.40 2.03
CA MET A 333 -8.72 -6.41 1.33
C MET A 333 -10.18 -5.96 1.16
N GLY A 334 -10.76 -5.30 2.16
CA GLY A 334 -12.09 -4.70 2.08
C GLY A 334 -12.15 -3.56 1.05
N ASN A 335 -11.14 -2.70 1.03
CA ASN A 335 -11.02 -1.61 0.05
C ASN A 335 -10.92 -2.14 -1.39
N ASP A 336 -10.24 -3.27 -1.61
CA ASP A 336 -10.15 -3.92 -2.92
C ASP A 336 -11.53 -4.30 -3.46
N THR A 337 -12.39 -4.83 -2.61
CA THR A 337 -13.77 -5.16 -2.97
C THR A 337 -14.55 -3.90 -3.37
N ALA A 338 -14.42 -2.82 -2.60
CA ALA A 338 -15.08 -1.56 -2.90
C ALA A 338 -14.61 -0.96 -4.25
N ILE A 339 -13.30 -0.99 -4.53
CA ILE A 339 -12.72 -0.51 -5.79
C ILE A 339 -13.19 -1.36 -6.96
N SER A 340 -13.17 -2.68 -6.84
CA SER A 340 -13.60 -3.60 -7.90
C SER A 340 -15.07 -3.41 -8.27
N LEU A 341 -15.95 -3.27 -7.27
CA LEU A 341 -17.36 -2.98 -7.49
C LEU A 341 -17.55 -1.61 -8.12
N ALA A 342 -16.87 -0.56 -7.65
CA ALA A 342 -16.93 0.77 -8.21
C ALA A 342 -16.42 0.82 -9.67
N ALA A 343 -15.36 0.08 -9.98
CA ALA A 343 -14.81 -0.01 -11.33
C ALA A 343 -15.73 -0.74 -12.31
N SER A 344 -16.53 -1.71 -11.82
CA SER A 344 -17.50 -2.45 -12.63
C SER A 344 -18.74 -1.62 -13.01
N GLN A 345 -18.89 -0.45 -12.40
CA GLN A 345 -19.98 0.47 -12.66
C GLN A 345 -19.63 1.48 -13.75
N GLY A 346 -20.57 2.33 -14.07
CA GLY A 346 -20.46 3.34 -15.11
C GLY A 346 -21.48 3.07 -16.20
N ASN A 347 -21.97 4.16 -16.79
CA ASN A 347 -22.97 4.12 -17.83
C ASN A 347 -22.49 4.95 -19.01
N PHE A 348 -22.44 4.36 -20.18
CA PHE A 348 -21.99 5.01 -21.41
C PHE A 348 -20.58 5.62 -21.26
N GLN A 349 -20.41 6.93 -21.33
CA GLN A 349 -19.13 7.61 -21.45
C GLN A 349 -18.55 8.09 -20.11
N LEU A 350 -19.08 7.64 -18.95
CA LEU A 350 -18.56 8.07 -17.65
C LEU A 350 -18.76 7.03 -16.54
N ASN A 351 -17.75 6.85 -15.72
CA ASN A 351 -17.86 6.21 -14.41
C ASN A 351 -18.14 7.28 -13.34
N VAL A 352 -19.16 7.08 -12.52
CA VAL A 352 -19.58 8.02 -11.46
C VAL A 352 -19.34 7.46 -10.05
N PHE A 353 -18.30 6.66 -9.88
CA PHE A 353 -17.83 6.11 -8.59
C PHE A 353 -16.38 6.55 -8.29
N LEU A 354 -15.96 7.70 -8.86
CA LEU A 354 -14.57 8.15 -8.80
C LEU A 354 -14.13 8.54 -7.37
N PRO A 355 -14.90 9.32 -6.58
CA PRO A 355 -14.46 9.72 -5.24
C PRO A 355 -14.29 8.52 -4.28
N VAL A 356 -15.17 7.53 -4.32
CA VAL A 356 -15.05 6.33 -3.48
C VAL A 356 -13.87 5.46 -3.90
N SER A 357 -13.56 5.38 -5.20
CA SER A 357 -12.38 4.68 -5.71
C SER A 357 -11.10 5.36 -5.26
N ALA A 358 -11.04 6.70 -5.36
CA ALA A 358 -9.91 7.51 -4.90
C ALA A 358 -9.66 7.32 -3.39
N TYR A 359 -10.70 7.43 -2.59
CA TYR A 359 -10.61 7.28 -1.14
C TYR A 359 -10.07 5.90 -0.74
N ASN A 360 -10.65 4.82 -1.26
CA ASN A 360 -10.22 3.48 -0.89
C ASN A 360 -8.80 3.15 -1.38
N PHE A 361 -8.43 3.60 -2.59
CA PHE A 361 -7.08 3.38 -3.12
C PHE A 361 -6.01 4.08 -2.28
N LEU A 362 -6.21 5.37 -2.02
CA LEU A 362 -5.23 6.18 -1.29
C LEU A 362 -5.18 5.82 0.20
N LEU A 363 -6.31 5.47 0.80
CA LEU A 363 -6.36 4.91 2.15
C LEU A 363 -5.52 3.63 2.25
N SER A 364 -5.64 2.72 1.28
CA SER A 364 -4.83 1.50 1.24
C SER A 364 -3.33 1.79 1.13
N CYS A 365 -2.93 2.75 0.27
CA CYS A 365 -1.54 3.16 0.14
C CYS A 365 -0.97 3.73 1.44
N ASN A 366 -1.71 4.65 2.08
CA ASN A 366 -1.27 5.29 3.32
C ASN A 366 -1.17 4.26 4.46
N LEU A 367 -2.20 3.45 4.66
CA LEU A 367 -2.21 2.42 5.70
C LEU A 367 -1.07 1.41 5.54
N LEU A 368 -0.82 0.93 4.31
CA LEU A 368 0.27 -0.02 4.06
C LEU A 368 1.64 0.60 4.31
N ALA A 369 1.86 1.82 3.83
CA ALA A 369 3.15 2.49 4.02
C ALA A 369 3.44 2.73 5.51
N ASP A 370 2.48 3.31 6.23
CA ASP A 370 2.61 3.62 7.65
C ASP A 370 2.76 2.35 8.50
N ALA A 371 1.97 1.31 8.20
CA ALA A 371 2.02 0.05 8.94
C ALA A 371 3.33 -0.72 8.70
N MET A 372 3.87 -0.73 7.47
CA MET A 372 5.17 -1.33 7.18
C MET A 372 6.31 -0.64 7.92
N ASP A 373 6.31 0.71 7.95
CA ASP A 373 7.33 1.45 8.69
C ASP A 373 7.20 1.26 10.21
N SER A 374 5.99 1.29 10.75
CA SER A 374 5.74 1.02 12.17
C SER A 374 6.17 -0.39 12.56
N PHE A 375 5.75 -1.39 11.79
CA PHE A 375 6.10 -2.79 12.01
C PHE A 375 7.62 -3.02 11.91
N ARG A 376 8.28 -2.39 10.94
CA ARG A 376 9.73 -2.44 10.80
C ARG A 376 10.43 -1.92 12.04
N VAL A 377 10.14 -0.67 12.44
CA VAL A 377 10.85 0.02 13.53
C VAL A 377 10.57 -0.62 14.88
N HIS A 378 9.31 -0.99 15.14
CA HIS A 378 8.86 -1.41 16.47
C HIS A 378 8.71 -2.93 16.62
N CYS A 379 9.01 -3.71 15.56
CA CYS A 379 9.00 -5.16 15.63
C CYS A 379 10.25 -5.74 14.94
N VAL A 380 10.35 -5.65 13.60
CA VAL A 380 11.34 -6.40 12.82
C VAL A 380 12.79 -6.05 13.19
N ASP A 381 13.10 -4.75 13.31
CA ASP A 381 14.45 -4.27 13.65
C ASP A 381 14.92 -4.73 15.05
N GLY A 382 14.01 -5.18 15.90
CA GLY A 382 14.30 -5.66 17.25
C GLY A 382 14.08 -7.16 17.46
N ILE A 383 13.78 -7.93 16.40
CA ILE A 383 13.65 -9.38 16.50
C ILE A 383 15.00 -10.01 16.82
N THR A 384 15.01 -10.91 17.79
CA THR A 384 16.14 -11.81 18.04
C THR A 384 15.65 -13.26 18.16
N PRO A 385 16.34 -14.22 17.53
CA PRO A 385 16.01 -15.62 17.67
C PRO A 385 16.35 -16.13 19.08
N ASN A 386 15.49 -16.93 19.65
CA ASN A 386 15.78 -17.70 20.86
C ASN A 386 16.46 -19.03 20.46
N ALA A 387 17.75 -18.96 20.19
CA ALA A 387 18.52 -20.09 19.67
C ALA A 387 18.40 -21.35 20.58
N ARG A 388 18.39 -21.15 21.90
CA ARG A 388 18.20 -22.26 22.84
C ARG A 388 16.84 -22.95 22.65
N ARG A 389 15.77 -22.17 22.51
CA ARG A 389 14.42 -22.73 22.31
C ARG A 389 14.27 -23.41 20.97
N MET A 390 14.86 -22.83 19.92
CA MET A 390 14.92 -23.44 18.59
C MET A 390 15.64 -24.79 18.63
N GLU A 391 16.78 -24.86 19.30
CA GLU A 391 17.54 -26.09 19.50
C GLU A 391 16.77 -27.13 20.31
N GLU A 392 16.14 -26.75 21.44
CA GLU A 392 15.29 -27.62 22.24
C GLU A 392 14.14 -28.21 21.40
N ASN A 393 13.42 -27.39 20.61
CA ASN A 393 12.34 -27.84 19.74
C ASN A 393 12.86 -28.77 18.64
N LEU A 394 13.99 -28.44 18.01
CA LEU A 394 14.64 -29.29 17.01
C LEU A 394 14.99 -30.65 17.57
N ASN A 395 15.61 -30.71 18.75
CA ASN A 395 16.04 -31.97 19.38
C ASN A 395 14.85 -32.85 19.82
N ASN A 396 13.72 -32.24 20.14
CA ASN A 396 12.50 -32.96 20.52
C ASN A 396 11.66 -33.42 19.31
N SER A 397 11.96 -32.95 18.11
CA SER A 397 11.22 -33.35 16.92
C SER A 397 11.49 -34.80 16.53
N LEU A 398 10.40 -35.54 16.33
CA LEU A 398 10.47 -36.90 15.81
C LEU A 398 10.71 -36.96 14.30
N MET A 399 10.54 -35.84 13.60
CA MET A 399 10.67 -35.73 12.13
C MET A 399 12.12 -35.80 11.68
N LEU A 400 13.09 -35.67 12.59
CA LEU A 400 14.48 -35.98 12.37
C LEU A 400 14.70 -37.46 11.98
N VAL A 401 13.72 -38.35 12.19
CA VAL A 401 13.73 -39.74 11.75
C VAL A 401 13.91 -39.87 10.24
N THR A 402 13.54 -38.85 9.47
CA THR A 402 13.68 -38.86 8.02
C THR A 402 15.14 -39.07 7.57
N CYS A 403 16.12 -38.50 8.28
CA CYS A 403 17.54 -38.65 8.00
C CYS A 403 18.05 -40.05 8.24
N LEU A 404 17.39 -40.80 9.11
CA LEU A 404 17.80 -42.18 9.43
C LEU A 404 17.33 -43.17 8.36
N THR A 405 16.33 -42.80 7.55
CA THR A 405 15.71 -43.70 6.56
C THR A 405 16.73 -44.31 5.56
N PRO A 406 17.72 -43.57 5.03
CA PRO A 406 18.73 -44.17 4.15
C PRO A 406 19.58 -45.27 4.79
N GLU A 407 19.83 -45.18 6.10
CA GLU A 407 20.72 -46.09 6.83
C GLU A 407 19.98 -47.29 7.42
N ILE A 408 18.79 -47.07 7.99
CA ILE A 408 18.06 -48.14 8.71
C ILE A 408 16.77 -48.59 8.00
N GLY A 409 16.43 -47.96 6.87
CA GLY A 409 15.20 -48.25 6.13
C GLY A 409 13.97 -47.61 6.73
N TYR A 410 12.92 -47.42 5.90
CA TYR A 410 11.68 -46.72 6.25
C TYR A 410 10.92 -47.35 7.42
N GLU A 411 10.81 -48.70 7.43
CA GLU A 411 10.02 -49.40 8.44
C GLU A 411 10.68 -49.33 9.84
N GLU A 412 12.00 -49.46 9.91
CA GLU A 412 12.73 -49.33 11.17
C GLU A 412 12.75 -47.87 11.65
N ALA A 413 12.92 -46.92 10.75
CA ALA A 413 12.81 -45.49 11.07
C ALA A 413 11.42 -45.14 11.64
N ALA A 414 10.35 -45.65 11.03
CA ALA A 414 8.98 -45.48 11.52
C ALA A 414 8.75 -46.14 12.90
N ALA A 415 9.37 -47.32 13.12
CA ALA A 415 9.31 -48.01 14.41
C ALA A 415 10.02 -47.22 15.53
N CYS A 416 11.19 -46.61 15.22
CA CYS A 416 11.91 -45.72 16.14
C CYS A 416 11.07 -44.50 16.53
N ALA A 417 10.48 -43.80 15.55
CA ALA A 417 9.61 -42.62 15.78
C ALA A 417 8.37 -43.00 16.62
N LYS A 418 7.73 -44.13 16.32
CA LYS A 418 6.58 -44.64 17.07
C LYS A 418 6.92 -44.96 18.52
N LYS A 419 8.07 -45.65 18.74
CA LYS A 419 8.57 -45.92 20.10
C LYS A 419 8.85 -44.63 20.86
N ALA A 420 9.52 -43.66 20.24
CA ALA A 420 9.81 -42.38 20.86
C ALA A 420 8.52 -41.68 21.30
N LEU A 421 7.50 -41.62 20.45
CA LEU A 421 6.20 -41.01 20.76
C LEU A 421 5.47 -41.74 21.88
N GLN A 422 5.44 -43.08 21.86
CA GLN A 422 4.67 -43.87 22.84
C GLN A 422 5.30 -43.86 24.23
N GLU A 423 6.62 -43.82 24.30
CA GLU A 423 7.37 -43.92 25.57
C GLU A 423 7.85 -42.54 26.07
N GLY A 424 7.57 -41.46 25.36
CA GLY A 424 7.98 -40.10 25.70
C GLY A 424 9.51 -39.93 25.65
N LEU A 425 10.17 -40.64 24.77
CA LEU A 425 11.61 -40.58 24.56
C LEU A 425 11.96 -39.58 23.44
N THR A 426 13.20 -39.10 23.46
CA THR A 426 13.79 -38.48 22.28
C THR A 426 14.01 -39.52 21.17
N LEU A 427 14.10 -39.05 19.92
CA LEU A 427 14.40 -39.95 18.80
C LEU A 427 15.73 -40.71 19.01
N ARG A 428 16.75 -40.01 19.54
CA ARG A 428 18.05 -40.58 19.88
C ARG A 428 17.93 -41.74 20.87
N GLU A 429 17.22 -41.53 21.98
CA GLU A 429 17.00 -42.57 22.98
C GLU A 429 16.24 -43.76 22.40
N ALA A 430 15.24 -43.54 21.59
CA ALA A 430 14.47 -44.60 20.95
C ALA A 430 15.32 -45.45 19.97
N VAL A 431 16.16 -44.80 19.14
CA VAL A 431 17.08 -45.47 18.19
C VAL A 431 18.10 -46.32 18.92
N LEU A 432 18.70 -45.77 19.96
CA LEU A 432 19.68 -46.50 20.78
C LEU A 432 19.03 -47.67 21.54
N ALA A 433 17.87 -47.46 22.14
CA ALA A 433 17.13 -48.51 22.85
C ALA A 433 16.64 -49.64 21.94
N ARG A 434 16.47 -49.39 20.66
CA ARG A 434 16.16 -50.42 19.65
C ARG A 434 17.42 -51.12 19.10
N GLY A 435 18.59 -50.55 19.32
CA GLY A 435 19.84 -51.04 18.75
C GLY A 435 19.93 -50.82 17.22
N SER A 436 19.14 -49.89 16.68
CA SER A 436 19.07 -49.65 15.24
C SER A 436 20.32 -48.96 14.71
N LEU A 437 20.99 -48.13 15.52
CA LEU A 437 22.29 -47.50 15.25
C LEU A 437 23.12 -47.41 16.53
N SER A 438 24.44 -47.27 16.38
CA SER A 438 25.31 -46.87 17.48
C SER A 438 25.17 -45.36 17.76
N GLU A 439 25.60 -44.94 18.92
CA GLU A 439 25.59 -43.50 19.32
C GLU A 439 26.39 -42.65 18.32
N GLU A 440 27.59 -43.10 17.95
CA GLU A 440 28.45 -42.39 17.00
C GLU A 440 27.85 -42.34 15.59
N ALA A 441 27.17 -43.41 15.16
CA ALA A 441 26.50 -43.43 13.85
C ALA A 441 25.31 -42.48 13.82
N TYR A 442 24.49 -42.45 14.89
CA TYR A 442 23.37 -41.52 15.00
C TYR A 442 23.85 -40.06 14.97
N ASP A 443 24.84 -39.72 15.79
CA ASP A 443 25.33 -38.32 15.89
C ASP A 443 26.01 -37.88 14.60
N ARG A 444 26.70 -38.79 13.85
CA ARG A 444 27.25 -38.51 12.53
C ARG A 444 26.14 -38.19 11.50
N ILE A 445 25.16 -39.08 11.36
CA ILE A 445 24.05 -38.90 10.40
C ILE A 445 23.32 -37.59 10.66
N ARG A 446 23.01 -37.30 11.91
CA ARG A 446 22.38 -36.06 12.31
C ARG A 446 23.21 -34.82 11.93
N SER A 447 24.54 -34.90 12.06
CA SER A 447 25.46 -33.81 11.68
C SER A 447 25.52 -33.62 10.15
N GLU A 448 25.49 -34.69 9.38
CA GLU A 448 25.52 -34.65 7.91
C GLU A 448 24.22 -34.13 7.30
N GLU A 449 23.06 -34.44 7.89
CA GLU A 449 21.76 -33.92 7.45
C GLU A 449 21.69 -32.40 7.61
N HIS A 450 22.12 -31.87 8.74
CA HIS A 450 22.22 -30.44 8.95
C HIS A 450 23.09 -29.72 7.91
N THR A 451 23.99 -30.45 7.25
CA THR A 451 24.92 -29.91 6.26
C THR A 451 24.42 -30.11 4.83
N SER A 452 23.83 -31.25 4.48
CA SER A 452 23.51 -31.62 3.10
C SER A 452 22.14 -31.07 2.60
N GLU A 453 21.07 -31.15 3.39
CA GLU A 453 19.76 -30.59 3.02
C GLU A 453 19.78 -29.04 2.99
N LEU A 454 20.58 -28.42 3.85
CA LEU A 454 20.77 -26.98 3.89
C LEU A 454 21.63 -26.43 2.75
N GLN A 455 22.47 -27.31 2.10
CA GLN A 455 23.29 -26.90 0.94
C GLN A 455 22.58 -27.00 -0.40
N SER A 456 21.49 -27.77 -0.52
CA SER A 456 20.81 -27.98 -1.81
C SER A 456 20.05 -26.74 -2.36
N HIS A 457 19.91 -25.67 -1.60
CA HIS A 457 19.19 -24.45 -1.98
C HIS A 457 20.00 -23.16 -1.93
N VAL A 458 21.34 -23.23 -1.96
CA VAL A 458 22.21 -22.02 -2.02
C VAL A 458 22.52 -21.60 -3.46
N MET A 459 21.82 -22.12 -4.46
CA MET A 459 21.99 -21.69 -5.85
C MET A 459 20.64 -21.21 -6.43
N ILE A 460 20.21 -20.02 -6.03
CA ILE A 460 19.45 -19.11 -6.90
C ILE A 460 19.90 -17.68 -6.60
#